data_6e9ab0625ec062c406ed5913aba8b9e7
#
_entry.id   6e9ab0625ec062c406ed5913aba8b9e7
#
_cell.length_a   1.000
_cell.length_b   1.000
_cell.length_c   1.000
_cell.angle_alpha   90.00
_cell.angle_beta   90.00
_cell.angle_gamma   90.00
#
_symmetry.space_group_name_H-M   'P 1'
#
loop_
_entity.id
_entity.type
_entity.pdbx_description
1 polymer ?
#
loop_
_entity_poly.entity_id
_entity_poly.type
_entity_poly.pdbx_seq_one_letter_code
_entity_poly.pdbx_strand_id
1 'polypeptide(L)'
;MFKVTFSFEDGSMVETFANAGDNLLEVARSANVAIDAPCSGNGACGKCRVQLKSGELESKKTLHISDEEYQAGWRLSCCSKISADVNVLVPDIASAYKSRMKVADLSSKEEIAIFENAKSDIQLAGIELKNSLEVVDVLMDVPSLDDTMPDNERLTRALRKYLNINRVRIPYVVLKKLPDVLRENNFAVKCVIRATSDDMYVYDIFGKDEDVIIGGLAIDIGTTTVSAVLINMENGEILAKSSAGNGQIRFGADVINRIVESQKPGGQKKLQDAVIKETINPMIHEMCKSAKFPKDHIYRMCVASNTTMNHLFAGINADPLRTEPYIPAFFKTNSLFASDVGVDINKDAHIIMAPNIGSYVGGDIT
;
A
#
# COMPACT_ATOMS: atom_id res chain seq x y z
N MET A 1 -35.76 -6.37 3.44
CA MET A 1 -34.50 -6.28 2.70
C MET A 1 -34.80 -6.44 1.23
N PHE A 2 -34.25 -5.59 0.39
CA PHE A 2 -34.41 -5.62 -1.06
C PHE A 2 -33.09 -6.06 -1.72
N LYS A 3 -33.20 -6.77 -2.83
CA LYS A 3 -32.07 -7.19 -3.64
C LYS A 3 -31.63 -6.01 -4.52
N VAL A 4 -30.35 -5.67 -4.45
CA VAL A 4 -29.73 -4.63 -5.27
C VAL A 4 -28.70 -5.28 -6.17
N THR A 5 -28.89 -5.19 -7.48
CA THR A 5 -27.96 -5.68 -8.49
C THR A 5 -27.29 -4.51 -9.19
N PHE A 6 -25.97 -4.45 -9.11
CA PHE A 6 -25.15 -3.53 -9.91
C PHE A 6 -24.64 -4.28 -11.12
N SER A 7 -25.03 -3.88 -12.32
CA SER A 7 -24.57 -4.42 -13.58
C SER A 7 -23.56 -3.48 -14.23
N PHE A 8 -22.59 -4.02 -14.97
CA PHE A 8 -21.54 -3.26 -15.63
C PHE A 8 -21.60 -3.47 -17.14
N GLU A 9 -20.95 -2.59 -17.90
CA GLU A 9 -20.95 -2.63 -19.37
C GLU A 9 -20.23 -3.89 -19.92
N ASP A 10 -19.32 -4.49 -19.18
CA ASP A 10 -18.64 -5.74 -19.51
C ASP A 10 -19.48 -7.00 -19.26
N GLY A 11 -20.73 -6.84 -18.78
CA GLY A 11 -21.65 -7.91 -18.44
C GLY A 11 -21.46 -8.53 -17.05
N SER A 12 -20.47 -8.07 -16.27
CA SER A 12 -20.33 -8.48 -14.87
C SER A 12 -21.44 -7.90 -13.98
N MET A 13 -21.71 -8.56 -12.86
CA MET A 13 -22.73 -8.12 -11.90
C MET A 13 -22.28 -8.34 -10.47
N VAL A 14 -22.65 -7.40 -9.60
CA VAL A 14 -22.48 -7.51 -8.15
C VAL A 14 -23.87 -7.44 -7.49
N GLU A 15 -24.21 -8.44 -6.69
CA GLU A 15 -25.47 -8.53 -5.96
C GLU A 15 -25.26 -8.30 -4.47
N THR A 16 -26.14 -7.51 -3.88
CA THR A 16 -26.15 -7.23 -2.44
C THR A 16 -27.59 -7.05 -1.95
N PHE A 17 -27.77 -6.87 -0.64
CA PHE A 17 -29.05 -6.62 -0.03
C PHE A 17 -29.02 -5.28 0.75
N ALA A 18 -30.12 -4.55 0.70
CA ALA A 18 -30.28 -3.26 1.38
C ALA A 18 -31.66 -3.16 2.05
N ASN A 19 -31.80 -2.26 3.00
CA ASN A 19 -33.08 -1.96 3.62
C ASN A 19 -33.82 -0.86 2.84
N ALA A 20 -35.13 -0.78 3.04
CA ALA A 20 -35.90 0.36 2.54
C ALA A 20 -35.36 1.67 3.09
N GLY A 21 -35.14 2.65 2.21
CA GLY A 21 -34.59 3.96 2.56
C GLY A 21 -33.08 4.08 2.57
N ASP A 22 -32.34 2.96 2.43
CA ASP A 22 -30.89 3.01 2.32
C ASP A 22 -30.45 3.79 1.06
N ASN A 23 -29.38 4.55 1.18
CA ASN A 23 -28.84 5.35 0.08
C ASN A 23 -28.11 4.45 -0.92
N LEU A 24 -28.45 4.53 -2.20
CA LEU A 24 -27.88 3.67 -3.25
C LEU A 24 -26.36 3.80 -3.38
N LEU A 25 -25.78 5.00 -3.19
CA LEU A 25 -24.33 5.20 -3.22
C LEU A 25 -23.63 4.50 -2.04
N GLU A 26 -24.23 4.55 -0.84
CA GLU A 26 -23.65 3.87 0.33
C GLU A 26 -23.79 2.35 0.21
N VAL A 27 -24.88 1.85 -0.37
CA VAL A 27 -25.06 0.42 -0.69
C VAL A 27 -24.01 -0.03 -1.69
N ALA A 28 -23.74 0.75 -2.75
CA ALA A 28 -22.67 0.48 -3.72
C ALA A 28 -21.29 0.42 -3.05
N ARG A 29 -20.98 1.39 -2.18
CA ARG A 29 -19.72 1.41 -1.41
C ARG A 29 -19.55 0.18 -0.52
N SER A 30 -20.62 -0.23 0.16
CA SER A 30 -20.60 -1.42 1.02
C SER A 30 -20.43 -2.72 0.23
N ALA A 31 -20.89 -2.75 -1.02
CA ALA A 31 -20.76 -3.86 -1.94
C ALA A 31 -19.46 -3.80 -2.80
N ASN A 32 -18.53 -2.90 -2.48
CA ASN A 32 -17.31 -2.65 -3.24
C ASN A 32 -17.53 -2.25 -4.71
N VAL A 33 -18.68 -1.64 -5.00
CA VAL A 33 -19.00 -1.10 -6.33
C VAL A 33 -18.53 0.36 -6.42
N ALA A 34 -17.62 0.63 -7.34
CA ALA A 34 -17.10 1.98 -7.57
C ALA A 34 -18.10 2.81 -8.39
N ILE A 35 -18.60 3.89 -7.83
CA ILE A 35 -19.39 4.92 -8.51
C ILE A 35 -18.68 6.26 -8.35
N ASP A 36 -18.48 7.00 -9.45
CA ASP A 36 -17.81 8.31 -9.42
C ASP A 36 -18.64 9.33 -8.61
N ALA A 37 -18.22 9.63 -7.40
CA ALA A 37 -18.92 10.55 -6.50
C ALA A 37 -17.95 11.55 -5.85
N PRO A 38 -17.30 12.43 -6.62
CA PRO A 38 -16.25 13.32 -6.13
C PRO A 38 -16.72 14.30 -5.05
N CYS A 39 -18.01 14.59 -4.96
CA CYS A 39 -18.57 15.42 -3.88
C CYS A 39 -18.96 14.61 -2.63
N SER A 40 -18.46 13.38 -2.47
CA SER A 40 -18.77 12.48 -1.34
C SER A 40 -20.26 12.23 -1.09
N GLY A 41 -21.07 12.37 -2.12
CA GLY A 41 -22.50 12.11 -2.04
C GLY A 41 -23.37 13.34 -1.69
N ASN A 42 -22.81 14.55 -1.72
CA ASN A 42 -23.57 15.80 -1.40
C ASN A 42 -24.51 16.27 -2.51
N GLY A 43 -24.63 15.55 -3.63
CA GLY A 43 -25.51 15.91 -4.75
C GLY A 43 -25.05 17.08 -5.61
N ALA A 44 -23.87 17.67 -5.32
CA ALA A 44 -23.43 18.93 -5.92
C ALA A 44 -22.75 18.79 -7.29
N CYS A 45 -22.19 17.62 -7.63
CA CYS A 45 -21.34 17.47 -8.83
C CYS A 45 -22.01 16.78 -10.02
N GLY A 46 -23.13 16.07 -9.80
CA GLY A 46 -23.84 15.35 -10.85
C GLY A 46 -23.13 14.13 -11.46
N LYS A 47 -22.02 13.66 -10.87
CA LYS A 47 -21.18 12.63 -11.47
C LYS A 47 -21.50 11.19 -11.08
N CYS A 48 -22.18 10.98 -9.94
CA CYS A 48 -22.54 9.64 -9.45
C CYS A 48 -23.75 9.04 -10.21
N ARG A 49 -23.66 9.07 -11.54
CA ARG A 49 -24.72 8.66 -12.45
C ARG A 49 -24.78 7.15 -12.57
N VAL A 50 -25.97 6.60 -12.43
CA VAL A 50 -26.29 5.19 -12.69
C VAL A 50 -27.57 5.14 -13.53
N GLN A 51 -27.76 4.07 -14.27
CA GLN A 51 -28.99 3.89 -15.06
C GLN A 51 -29.84 2.78 -14.48
N LEU A 52 -31.04 3.09 -14.01
CA LEU A 52 -32.02 2.10 -13.57
C LEU A 52 -32.46 1.24 -14.75
N LYS A 53 -32.20 -0.06 -14.70
CA LYS A 53 -32.59 -1.04 -15.72
C LYS A 53 -33.91 -1.73 -15.36
N SER A 54 -34.13 -2.01 -14.08
CA SER A 54 -35.38 -2.56 -13.58
C SER A 54 -35.57 -2.24 -12.09
N GLY A 55 -36.82 -2.30 -11.63
CA GLY A 55 -37.19 -1.96 -10.26
C GLY A 55 -37.54 -0.50 -10.06
N GLU A 56 -37.52 -0.05 -8.81
CA GLU A 56 -37.93 1.30 -8.44
C GLU A 56 -36.97 1.89 -7.40
N LEU A 57 -36.62 3.17 -7.59
CA LEU A 57 -35.82 3.98 -6.67
C LEU A 57 -36.55 5.24 -6.30
N GLU A 58 -36.61 5.55 -5.02
CA GLU A 58 -37.04 6.88 -4.55
C GLU A 58 -35.91 7.87 -4.83
N SER A 59 -36.03 8.64 -5.92
CA SER A 59 -34.97 9.55 -6.37
C SER A 59 -35.45 10.99 -6.38
N LYS A 60 -34.66 11.90 -5.81
CA LYS A 60 -34.90 13.33 -5.93
C LYS A 60 -34.43 13.80 -7.30
N LYS A 61 -35.30 14.57 -8.00
CA LYS A 61 -34.94 15.26 -9.24
C LYS A 61 -33.85 16.30 -8.94
N THR A 62 -32.81 16.34 -9.76
CA THR A 62 -31.68 17.26 -9.60
C THR A 62 -31.44 18.03 -10.89
N LEU A 63 -30.79 19.18 -10.82
CA LEU A 63 -30.43 19.99 -11.99
C LEU A 63 -29.39 19.30 -12.91
N HIS A 64 -28.77 18.20 -12.46
CA HIS A 64 -27.72 17.48 -13.18
C HIS A 64 -28.26 16.35 -14.07
N ILE A 65 -29.58 16.08 -14.05
CA ILE A 65 -30.26 15.08 -14.88
C ILE A 65 -31.43 15.73 -15.55
N SER A 66 -31.43 15.74 -16.88
CA SER A 66 -32.55 16.28 -17.65
C SER A 66 -33.81 15.40 -17.52
N ASP A 67 -34.96 15.92 -17.94
CA ASP A 67 -36.21 15.16 -17.92
C ASP A 67 -36.16 13.94 -18.84
N GLU A 68 -35.52 14.07 -19.99
CA GLU A 68 -35.29 12.98 -20.95
C GLU A 68 -34.39 11.90 -20.36
N GLU A 69 -33.29 12.29 -19.73
CA GLU A 69 -32.39 11.37 -19.04
C GLU A 69 -33.07 10.65 -17.88
N TYR A 70 -33.87 11.39 -17.10
CA TYR A 70 -34.64 10.80 -16.01
C TYR A 70 -35.65 9.75 -16.50
N GLN A 71 -36.33 10.01 -17.63
CA GLN A 71 -37.22 9.03 -18.29
C GLN A 71 -36.44 7.85 -18.85
N ALA A 72 -35.20 8.05 -19.34
CA ALA A 72 -34.30 7.00 -19.79
C ALA A 72 -33.68 6.18 -18.63
N GLY A 73 -34.09 6.42 -17.39
CA GLY A 73 -33.64 5.68 -16.22
C GLY A 73 -32.40 6.23 -15.50
N TRP A 74 -31.83 7.35 -15.97
CA TRP A 74 -30.66 7.93 -15.30
C TRP A 74 -31.04 8.51 -13.93
N ARG A 75 -30.16 8.22 -12.94
CA ARG A 75 -30.31 8.69 -11.56
C ARG A 75 -28.94 9.09 -11.02
N LEU A 76 -28.94 9.96 -10.00
CA LEU A 76 -27.76 10.15 -9.16
C LEU A 76 -27.85 9.21 -7.97
N SER A 77 -26.90 8.30 -7.84
CA SER A 77 -26.90 7.29 -6.77
C SER A 77 -26.92 7.91 -5.37
N CYS A 78 -26.25 9.04 -5.17
CA CYS A 78 -26.26 9.77 -3.90
C CYS A 78 -27.62 10.41 -3.56
N CYS A 79 -28.47 10.65 -4.56
CA CYS A 79 -29.81 11.24 -4.40
C CYS A 79 -30.93 10.20 -4.50
N SER A 80 -30.57 8.90 -4.55
CA SER A 80 -31.52 7.79 -4.72
C SER A 80 -31.53 6.89 -3.50
N LYS A 81 -32.73 6.46 -3.09
CA LYS A 81 -32.94 5.52 -1.99
C LYS A 81 -33.56 4.23 -2.50
N ILE A 82 -33.24 3.14 -1.86
CA ILE A 82 -33.79 1.82 -2.16
C ILE A 82 -35.26 1.77 -1.68
N SER A 83 -36.17 1.42 -2.56
CA SER A 83 -37.60 1.24 -2.25
C SER A 83 -38.17 -0.11 -2.69
N ALA A 84 -37.44 -0.81 -3.58
CA ALA A 84 -37.78 -2.13 -4.10
C ALA A 84 -36.53 -2.89 -4.52
N ASP A 85 -36.71 -4.13 -5.02
CA ASP A 85 -35.62 -4.83 -5.73
C ASP A 85 -35.23 -4.04 -6.98
N VAL A 86 -33.93 -3.78 -7.17
CA VAL A 86 -33.45 -2.93 -8.26
C VAL A 86 -32.25 -3.54 -8.99
N ASN A 87 -32.20 -3.29 -10.29
CA ASN A 87 -31.01 -3.47 -11.11
C ASN A 87 -30.60 -2.12 -11.69
N VAL A 88 -29.37 -1.70 -11.40
CA VAL A 88 -28.78 -0.47 -11.91
C VAL A 88 -27.52 -0.76 -12.70
N LEU A 89 -27.42 -0.20 -13.88
CA LEU A 89 -26.19 -0.18 -14.67
C LEU A 89 -25.27 0.90 -14.11
N VAL A 90 -24.08 0.51 -13.73
CA VAL A 90 -22.99 1.42 -13.36
C VAL A 90 -22.13 1.63 -14.61
N PRO A 91 -22.06 2.86 -15.15
CA PRO A 91 -21.19 3.15 -16.30
C PRO A 91 -19.73 2.82 -15.97
N ASP A 92 -18.97 2.33 -16.97
CA ASP A 92 -17.58 1.98 -16.77
C ASP A 92 -16.72 3.22 -16.46
N ILE A 93 -16.58 3.50 -15.18
CA ILE A 93 -15.66 4.51 -14.67
C ILE A 93 -14.20 4.05 -14.89
N ALA A 94 -13.95 2.74 -14.84
CA ALA A 94 -12.62 2.20 -14.97
C ALA A 94 -12.02 2.45 -16.36
N SER A 95 -12.82 2.47 -17.45
CA SER A 95 -12.33 2.82 -18.77
C SER A 95 -11.94 4.29 -18.86
N ALA A 96 -12.73 5.19 -18.26
CA ALA A 96 -12.40 6.61 -18.19
C ALA A 96 -11.15 6.89 -17.33
N TYR A 97 -10.93 6.10 -16.26
CA TYR A 97 -9.72 6.19 -15.45
C TYR A 97 -8.55 5.44 -16.09
N LYS A 98 -8.73 4.25 -16.66
CA LYS A 98 -7.69 3.52 -17.41
C LYS A 98 -7.14 4.35 -18.57
N SER A 99 -7.96 5.11 -19.28
CA SER A 99 -7.49 6.00 -20.34
C SER A 99 -6.68 7.21 -19.84
N ARG A 100 -6.80 7.56 -18.54
CA ARG A 100 -6.00 8.60 -17.87
C ARG A 100 -4.82 8.03 -17.08
N MET A 101 -4.80 6.71 -16.84
CA MET A 101 -3.68 6.02 -16.22
C MET A 101 -2.51 5.94 -17.19
N LYS A 102 -1.65 6.95 -17.19
CA LYS A 102 -0.28 6.75 -17.67
C LYS A 102 0.41 5.87 -16.64
N VAL A 103 0.41 4.57 -16.88
CA VAL A 103 1.30 3.66 -16.19
C VAL A 103 2.70 4.03 -16.62
N ALA A 104 3.53 4.51 -15.70
CA ALA A 104 4.94 4.75 -15.98
C ALA A 104 5.54 3.44 -16.53
N ASP A 105 5.98 3.44 -17.77
CA ASP A 105 6.69 2.29 -18.33
C ASP A 105 8.15 2.32 -17.86
N LEU A 106 8.35 1.85 -16.61
CA LEU A 106 9.67 1.75 -15.99
C LEU A 106 10.67 0.87 -16.79
N SER A 107 10.25 0.34 -17.94
CA SER A 107 11.09 -0.38 -18.90
C SER A 107 11.35 0.43 -20.17
N SER A 108 10.79 1.63 -20.32
CA SER A 108 11.11 2.49 -21.44
C SER A 108 12.56 2.97 -21.34
N LYS A 109 13.21 3.13 -22.49
CA LYS A 109 14.61 3.59 -22.53
C LYS A 109 14.75 4.99 -21.92
N GLU A 110 13.72 5.82 -22.06
CA GLU A 110 13.68 7.17 -21.51
C GLU A 110 13.66 7.15 -19.97
N GLU A 111 12.84 6.30 -19.35
CA GLU A 111 12.74 6.21 -17.89
C GLU A 111 13.97 5.56 -17.28
N ILE A 112 14.53 4.53 -17.93
CA ILE A 112 15.82 3.95 -17.51
C ILE A 112 16.92 5.01 -17.55
N ALA A 113 16.98 5.83 -18.61
CA ALA A 113 17.97 6.91 -18.71
C ALA A 113 17.79 7.97 -17.62
N ILE A 114 16.55 8.35 -17.29
CA ILE A 114 16.27 9.28 -16.17
C ILE A 114 16.77 8.71 -14.85
N PHE A 115 16.51 7.45 -14.59
CA PHE A 115 16.97 6.78 -13.37
C PHE A 115 18.50 6.70 -13.27
N GLU A 116 19.19 6.29 -14.35
CA GLU A 116 20.65 6.20 -14.36
C GLU A 116 21.30 7.59 -14.25
N ASN A 117 20.71 8.63 -14.86
CA ASN A 117 21.18 10.00 -14.71
C ASN A 117 21.02 10.47 -13.26
N ALA A 118 19.85 10.26 -12.64
CA ALA A 118 19.63 10.64 -11.24
C ALA A 118 20.60 9.91 -10.29
N LYS A 119 20.87 8.62 -10.53
CA LYS A 119 21.86 7.85 -9.77
C LYS A 119 23.29 8.42 -9.94
N SER A 120 23.65 8.79 -11.17
CA SER A 120 24.92 9.42 -11.47
C SER A 120 25.06 10.77 -10.77
N ASP A 121 24.03 11.61 -10.82
CA ASP A 121 24.03 12.94 -10.17
C ASP A 121 24.20 12.83 -8.64
N ILE A 122 23.53 11.86 -8.01
CA ILE A 122 23.67 11.57 -6.58
C ILE A 122 25.12 11.14 -6.25
N GLN A 123 25.73 10.31 -7.06
CA GLN A 123 27.12 9.89 -6.89
C GLN A 123 28.10 11.03 -7.12
N LEU A 124 27.87 11.88 -8.14
CA LEU A 124 28.68 13.08 -8.40
C LEU A 124 28.57 14.10 -7.26
N ALA A 125 27.42 14.18 -6.58
CA ALA A 125 27.26 14.98 -5.38
C ALA A 125 27.99 14.40 -4.13
N GLY A 126 28.73 13.32 -4.27
CA GLY A 126 29.47 12.67 -3.20
C GLY A 126 28.60 11.88 -2.23
N ILE A 127 27.35 11.60 -2.59
CA ILE A 127 26.44 10.79 -1.78
C ILE A 127 26.68 9.32 -2.15
N GLU A 128 27.16 8.56 -1.17
CA GLU A 128 27.35 7.12 -1.32
C GLU A 128 26.02 6.38 -1.20
N LEU A 129 25.60 5.70 -2.26
CA LEU A 129 24.42 4.86 -2.23
C LEU A 129 24.78 3.53 -1.54
N LYS A 130 24.66 3.51 -0.21
CA LYS A 130 24.85 2.30 0.59
C LYS A 130 23.52 1.66 0.97
N ASN A 131 23.41 0.37 0.73
CA ASN A 131 22.37 -0.44 1.35
C ASN A 131 22.79 -0.72 2.81
N SER A 132 21.95 -0.31 3.76
CA SER A 132 22.16 -0.63 5.18
C SER A 132 21.68 -2.05 5.55
N LEU A 133 21.10 -2.79 4.59
CA LEU A 133 20.70 -4.18 4.71
C LEU A 133 21.74 -5.04 3.97
N GLU A 134 22.21 -6.06 4.61
CA GLU A 134 23.18 -7.00 4.04
C GLU A 134 22.91 -8.43 4.51
N VAL A 135 23.36 -9.40 3.69
CA VAL A 135 23.42 -10.81 4.07
C VAL A 135 24.84 -11.09 4.56
N VAL A 136 24.97 -11.58 5.77
CA VAL A 136 26.25 -11.91 6.36
C VAL A 136 26.36 -13.40 6.64
N ASP A 137 27.48 -14.01 6.26
CA ASP A 137 27.83 -15.38 6.64
C ASP A 137 28.36 -15.39 8.06
N VAL A 138 27.77 -16.22 8.91
CA VAL A 138 28.12 -16.35 10.32
C VAL A 138 28.52 -17.79 10.62
N LEU A 139 29.76 -17.99 11.03
CA LEU A 139 30.25 -19.27 11.54
C LEU A 139 30.43 -19.17 13.05
N MET A 140 29.86 -20.12 13.76
CA MET A 140 29.92 -20.19 15.22
C MET A 140 30.53 -21.53 15.68
N ASP A 141 31.14 -21.50 16.86
CA ASP A 141 31.61 -22.75 17.50
C ASP A 141 30.40 -23.61 17.89
N VAL A 142 30.52 -24.91 17.64
CA VAL A 142 29.47 -25.88 18.04
C VAL A 142 29.48 -25.99 19.58
N PRO A 143 28.32 -26.00 20.24
CA PRO A 143 28.20 -26.16 21.67
C PRO A 143 28.91 -27.44 22.16
N SER A 144 29.49 -27.38 23.35
CA SER A 144 30.08 -28.53 24.03
C SER A 144 29.70 -28.51 25.50
N LEU A 145 30.09 -29.55 26.25
CA LEU A 145 29.87 -29.55 27.70
C LEU A 145 30.65 -28.45 28.43
N ASP A 146 31.72 -27.95 27.82
CA ASP A 146 32.53 -26.86 28.37
C ASP A 146 32.10 -25.46 27.84
N ASP A 147 31.27 -25.41 26.78
CA ASP A 147 30.68 -24.18 26.24
C ASP A 147 29.16 -24.33 26.07
N THR A 148 28.43 -24.06 27.13
CA THR A 148 26.96 -24.14 27.23
C THR A 148 26.27 -22.80 26.98
N MET A 149 26.93 -21.88 26.25
CA MET A 149 26.34 -20.55 25.93
C MET A 149 25.03 -20.69 25.17
N PRO A 150 23.97 -19.92 25.55
CA PRO A 150 22.70 -19.89 24.83
C PRO A 150 22.87 -19.51 23.35
N ASP A 151 21.99 -20.04 22.47
CA ASP A 151 22.05 -19.83 21.03
C ASP A 151 22.02 -18.34 20.63
N ASN A 152 21.15 -17.54 21.26
CA ASN A 152 21.07 -16.10 21.01
C ASN A 152 22.32 -15.33 21.42
N GLU A 153 22.97 -15.73 22.50
CA GLU A 153 24.22 -15.12 22.95
C GLU A 153 25.39 -15.54 22.05
N ARG A 154 25.39 -16.80 21.61
CA ARG A 154 26.38 -17.35 20.66
C ARG A 154 26.31 -16.59 19.33
N LEU A 155 25.11 -16.41 18.78
CA LEU A 155 24.90 -15.62 17.58
C LEU A 155 25.31 -14.15 17.79
N THR A 156 24.90 -13.56 18.93
CA THR A 156 25.27 -12.18 19.29
C THR A 156 26.79 -12.00 19.35
N ARG A 157 27.51 -12.95 19.96
CA ARG A 157 28.97 -12.93 20.04
C ARG A 157 29.62 -12.97 18.67
N ALA A 158 29.12 -13.83 17.78
CA ALA A 158 29.65 -13.96 16.42
C ALA A 158 29.40 -12.69 15.60
N LEU A 159 28.20 -12.12 15.64
CA LEU A 159 27.83 -10.90 14.92
C LEU A 159 28.58 -9.66 15.43
N ARG A 160 28.81 -9.55 16.75
CA ARG A 160 29.65 -8.48 17.33
C ARG A 160 31.07 -8.53 16.81
N LYS A 161 31.64 -9.74 16.69
CA LYS A 161 33.01 -9.94 16.16
C LYS A 161 33.09 -9.57 14.66
N TYR A 162 31.99 -9.76 13.91
CA TYR A 162 31.94 -9.46 12.47
C TYR A 162 32.03 -7.96 12.18
N LEU A 163 31.27 -7.10 12.90
CA LEU A 163 31.20 -5.67 12.63
C LEU A 163 31.70 -4.76 13.78
N ASN A 164 32.26 -5.32 14.86
CA ASN A 164 32.69 -4.58 16.05
C ASN A 164 31.58 -3.66 16.62
N ILE A 165 30.35 -4.16 16.67
CA ILE A 165 29.15 -3.45 17.13
C ILE A 165 28.79 -3.87 18.56
N ASN A 166 28.39 -2.92 19.41
CA ASN A 166 28.09 -3.19 20.82
C ASN A 166 26.71 -3.80 21.04
N ARG A 167 25.71 -3.40 20.25
CA ARG A 167 24.31 -3.82 20.43
C ARG A 167 23.84 -4.65 19.25
N VAL A 168 23.40 -5.88 19.52
CA VAL A 168 22.74 -6.77 18.54
C VAL A 168 21.35 -7.08 19.06
N ARG A 169 20.34 -6.85 18.20
CA ARG A 169 18.94 -7.14 18.49
C ARG A 169 18.47 -8.32 17.66
N ILE A 170 18.07 -9.39 18.34
CA ILE A 170 17.48 -10.57 17.75
C ILE A 170 15.98 -10.56 18.09
N PRO A 171 15.09 -10.31 17.13
CA PRO A 171 13.66 -10.26 17.40
C PRO A 171 13.09 -11.66 17.68
N TYR A 172 11.92 -11.70 18.29
CA TYR A 172 11.26 -12.95 18.67
C TYR A 172 11.02 -13.90 17.48
N VAL A 173 10.72 -13.37 16.31
CA VAL A 173 10.51 -14.15 15.08
C VAL A 173 11.75 -14.94 14.68
N VAL A 174 12.93 -14.33 14.80
CA VAL A 174 14.22 -15.00 14.56
C VAL A 174 14.55 -15.97 15.68
N LEU A 175 14.33 -15.56 16.94
CA LEU A 175 14.62 -16.39 18.10
C LEU A 175 13.82 -17.72 18.05
N LYS A 176 12.60 -17.71 17.54
CA LYS A 176 11.77 -18.92 17.42
C LYS A 176 12.37 -20.00 16.52
N LYS A 177 13.03 -19.63 15.44
CA LYS A 177 13.62 -20.57 14.48
C LYS A 177 15.11 -20.80 14.70
N LEU A 178 15.73 -19.96 15.51
CA LEU A 178 17.19 -19.99 15.76
C LEU A 178 17.72 -21.37 16.17
N PRO A 179 17.13 -22.10 17.15
CA PRO A 179 17.66 -23.38 17.57
C PRO A 179 17.70 -24.44 16.47
N ASP A 180 16.67 -24.48 15.64
CA ASP A 180 16.54 -25.47 14.58
C ASP A 180 17.50 -25.14 13.44
N VAL A 181 17.51 -23.89 12.96
CA VAL A 181 18.40 -23.44 11.88
C VAL A 181 19.88 -23.66 12.24
N LEU A 182 20.28 -23.35 13.49
CA LEU A 182 21.67 -23.56 13.93
C LEU A 182 22.08 -25.05 13.88
N ARG A 183 21.22 -25.95 14.36
CA ARG A 183 21.53 -27.37 14.45
C ARG A 183 21.51 -28.06 13.11
N GLU A 184 20.56 -27.74 12.27
CA GLU A 184 20.44 -28.28 10.91
C GLU A 184 21.61 -27.86 10.02
N ASN A 185 22.25 -26.72 10.31
CA ASN A 185 23.36 -26.18 9.51
C ASN A 185 24.73 -26.21 10.22
N ASN A 186 24.86 -27.03 11.25
CA ASN A 186 26.12 -27.16 11.99
C ASN A 186 26.71 -25.81 12.44
N PHE A 187 25.85 -24.88 12.90
CA PHE A 187 26.23 -23.55 13.38
C PHE A 187 26.90 -22.64 12.33
N ALA A 188 26.72 -22.95 11.04
CA ALA A 188 27.09 -22.10 9.91
C ALA A 188 25.81 -21.59 9.23
N VAL A 189 25.55 -20.28 9.32
CA VAL A 189 24.26 -19.66 8.91
C VAL A 189 24.48 -18.36 8.15
N LYS A 190 23.46 -17.91 7.46
CA LYS A 190 23.35 -16.55 6.90
C LYS A 190 22.37 -15.74 7.73
N CYS A 191 22.69 -14.48 8.00
CA CYS A 191 21.78 -13.55 8.65
C CYS A 191 21.51 -12.35 7.74
N VAL A 192 20.26 -11.97 7.61
CA VAL A 192 19.87 -10.67 7.05
C VAL A 192 19.92 -9.66 8.17
N ILE A 193 20.81 -8.68 8.07
CA ILE A 193 21.03 -7.67 9.10
C ILE A 193 20.86 -6.26 8.57
N ARG A 194 20.54 -5.35 9.48
CA ARG A 194 20.73 -3.91 9.28
C ARG A 194 21.70 -3.41 10.33
N ALA A 195 22.81 -2.88 9.89
CA ALA A 195 23.82 -2.31 10.76
C ALA A 195 23.82 -0.78 10.69
N THR A 196 24.03 -0.15 11.85
CA THR A 196 24.38 1.27 12.02
C THR A 196 25.69 1.34 12.77
N SER A 197 26.19 2.54 13.12
CA SER A 197 27.43 2.70 13.88
C SER A 197 27.44 1.95 15.23
N ASP A 198 26.28 1.83 15.90
CA ASP A 198 26.21 1.33 17.28
C ASP A 198 25.21 0.17 17.47
N ASP A 199 24.38 -0.12 16.49
CA ASP A 199 23.25 -1.02 16.62
C ASP A 199 23.10 -1.92 15.38
N MET A 200 22.87 -3.19 15.62
CA MET A 200 22.57 -4.19 14.59
C MET A 200 21.22 -4.84 14.87
N TYR A 201 20.37 -4.87 13.86
CA TYR A 201 19.10 -5.59 13.91
C TYR A 201 19.14 -6.79 12.97
N VAL A 202 18.83 -7.98 13.49
CA VAL A 202 18.74 -9.22 12.71
C VAL A 202 17.32 -9.38 12.22
N TYR A 203 17.09 -9.26 10.93
CA TYR A 203 15.76 -9.45 10.33
C TYR A 203 15.40 -10.92 10.16
N ASP A 204 16.39 -11.72 9.80
CA ASP A 204 16.18 -13.14 9.51
C ASP A 204 17.46 -13.98 9.61
N ILE A 205 17.28 -15.32 9.69
CA ILE A 205 18.35 -16.30 9.72
C ILE A 205 18.03 -17.47 8.81
N PHE A 206 19.02 -17.94 8.05
CA PHE A 206 18.94 -18.99 7.04
C PHE A 206 20.08 -19.97 7.16
N GLY A 207 19.95 -21.14 6.57
CA GLY A 207 21.05 -22.07 6.40
C GLY A 207 22.15 -21.49 5.50
N LYS A 208 23.38 -21.94 5.70
CA LYS A 208 24.54 -21.46 4.96
C LYS A 208 24.39 -21.58 3.44
N ASP A 209 23.78 -22.67 2.97
CA ASP A 209 23.69 -22.99 1.55
C ASP A 209 22.41 -22.43 0.90
N GLU A 210 21.57 -21.72 1.66
CA GLU A 210 20.38 -21.08 1.12
C GLU A 210 20.76 -19.83 0.30
N ASP A 211 20.10 -19.67 -0.85
CA ASP A 211 20.21 -18.45 -1.65
C ASP A 211 19.25 -17.39 -1.11
N VAL A 212 19.79 -16.33 -0.53
CA VAL A 212 19.02 -15.28 0.14
C VAL A 212 19.16 -13.99 -0.61
N ILE A 213 18.04 -13.51 -1.17
CA ILE A 213 17.96 -12.22 -1.85
C ILE A 213 17.19 -11.24 -0.95
N ILE A 214 17.77 -10.06 -0.75
CA ILE A 214 17.12 -8.96 -0.03
C ILE A 214 16.19 -8.21 -0.99
N GLY A 215 14.88 -8.31 -0.78
CA GLY A 215 13.88 -7.56 -1.53
C GLY A 215 13.64 -6.17 -0.95
N GLY A 216 13.46 -5.23 -1.85
CA GLY A 216 12.97 -3.88 -1.56
C GLY A 216 11.73 -3.57 -2.39
N LEU A 217 10.84 -2.76 -1.85
CA LEU A 217 9.61 -2.33 -2.52
C LEU A 217 9.58 -0.81 -2.61
N ALA A 218 9.44 -0.27 -3.82
CA ALA A 218 9.18 1.14 -4.03
C ALA A 218 7.73 1.31 -4.51
N ILE A 219 6.97 2.19 -3.84
CA ILE A 219 5.56 2.43 -4.14
C ILE A 219 5.31 3.93 -4.28
N ASP A 220 4.64 4.29 -5.38
CA ASP A 220 4.01 5.60 -5.55
C ASP A 220 2.50 5.47 -5.31
N ILE A 221 2.00 6.18 -4.30
CA ILE A 221 0.57 6.20 -3.95
C ILE A 221 -0.05 7.48 -4.49
N GLY A 222 -0.38 7.48 -5.78
CA GLY A 222 -1.14 8.57 -6.38
C GLY A 222 -2.60 8.58 -5.93
N THR A 223 -3.27 9.71 -6.13
CA THR A 223 -4.71 9.86 -5.84
C THR A 223 -5.56 8.90 -6.66
N THR A 224 -5.18 8.66 -7.91
CA THR A 224 -5.91 7.80 -8.86
C THR A 224 -5.27 6.43 -9.04
N THR A 225 -3.95 6.37 -9.11
CA THR A 225 -3.18 5.16 -9.44
C THR A 225 -2.15 4.90 -8.37
N VAL A 226 -1.94 3.63 -8.07
CA VAL A 226 -0.81 3.15 -7.25
C VAL A 226 0.11 2.36 -8.16
N SER A 227 1.40 2.68 -8.14
CA SER A 227 2.44 1.97 -8.87
C SER A 227 3.47 1.40 -7.92
N ALA A 228 3.97 0.20 -8.20
CA ALA A 228 4.91 -0.49 -7.34
C ALA A 228 6.00 -1.22 -8.15
N VAL A 229 7.20 -1.25 -7.59
CA VAL A 229 8.37 -1.95 -8.13
C VAL A 229 8.99 -2.79 -7.03
N LEU A 230 9.19 -4.08 -7.29
CA LEU A 230 9.97 -5.00 -6.47
C LEU A 230 11.39 -5.06 -7.02
N ILE A 231 12.38 -4.82 -6.17
CA ILE A 231 13.80 -4.78 -6.55
C ILE A 231 14.63 -5.73 -5.71
N ASN A 232 15.69 -6.25 -6.29
CA ASN A 232 16.83 -6.82 -5.55
C ASN A 232 17.67 -5.65 -5.00
N MET A 233 17.76 -5.53 -3.68
CA MET A 233 18.46 -4.41 -3.04
C MET A 233 20.00 -4.53 -3.11
N GLU A 234 20.55 -5.66 -3.49
CA GLU A 234 21.99 -5.84 -3.61
C GLU A 234 22.55 -5.21 -4.89
N ASN A 235 21.81 -5.37 -6.00
CA ASN A 235 22.27 -4.94 -7.33
C ASN A 235 21.36 -3.91 -8.01
N GLY A 236 20.18 -3.63 -7.43
CA GLY A 236 19.20 -2.72 -7.98
C GLY A 236 18.35 -3.29 -9.14
N GLU A 237 18.44 -4.60 -9.38
CA GLU A 237 17.65 -5.27 -10.43
C GLU A 237 16.16 -5.20 -10.15
N ILE A 238 15.37 -4.85 -11.15
CA ILE A 238 13.90 -4.86 -11.07
C ILE A 238 13.43 -6.30 -11.25
N LEU A 239 12.87 -6.88 -10.20
CA LEU A 239 12.34 -8.25 -10.20
C LEU A 239 10.92 -8.32 -10.74
N ALA A 240 10.09 -7.35 -10.40
CA ALA A 240 8.71 -7.24 -10.87
C ALA A 240 8.18 -5.82 -10.70
N LYS A 241 7.10 -5.52 -11.42
CA LYS A 241 6.37 -4.25 -11.31
C LYS A 241 4.88 -4.49 -11.45
N SER A 242 4.08 -3.66 -10.79
CA SER A 242 2.62 -3.70 -10.86
C SER A 242 2.05 -2.29 -10.75
N SER A 243 0.87 -2.09 -11.32
CA SER A 243 0.13 -0.84 -11.20
C SER A 243 -1.37 -1.14 -11.11
N ALA A 244 -2.06 -0.42 -10.23
CA ALA A 244 -3.49 -0.59 -10.00
C ALA A 244 -4.19 0.74 -9.74
N GLY A 245 -5.51 0.79 -9.93
CA GLY A 245 -6.32 1.91 -9.48
C GLY A 245 -6.31 1.99 -7.95
N ASN A 246 -6.20 3.20 -7.40
CA ASN A 246 -6.27 3.40 -5.96
C ASN A 246 -7.69 3.11 -5.45
N GLY A 247 -7.86 2.07 -4.64
CA GLY A 247 -9.15 1.65 -4.08
C GLY A 247 -9.89 2.72 -3.27
N GLN A 248 -9.18 3.78 -2.86
CA GLN A 248 -9.80 4.93 -2.18
C GLN A 248 -10.69 5.80 -3.10
N ILE A 249 -10.60 5.65 -4.43
CA ILE A 249 -11.39 6.45 -5.41
C ILE A 249 -12.87 6.38 -5.11
N ARG A 250 -13.39 5.22 -4.73
CA ARG A 250 -14.81 5.01 -4.40
C ARG A 250 -15.31 5.83 -3.18
N PHE A 251 -14.38 6.28 -2.34
CA PHE A 251 -14.66 7.09 -1.15
C PHE A 251 -14.44 8.59 -1.38
N GLY A 252 -13.79 8.97 -2.46
CA GLY A 252 -13.54 10.35 -2.85
C GLY A 252 -12.58 10.42 -4.03
N ALA A 253 -12.95 11.13 -5.08
CA ALA A 253 -12.14 11.28 -6.29
C ALA A 253 -10.89 12.15 -6.07
N ASP A 254 -10.90 13.00 -5.05
CA ASP A 254 -9.81 13.91 -4.68
C ASP A 254 -9.46 13.83 -3.19
N VAL A 255 -8.37 14.47 -2.82
CA VAL A 255 -7.83 14.43 -1.46
C VAL A 255 -8.78 15.05 -0.43
N ILE A 256 -9.48 16.13 -0.76
CA ILE A 256 -10.38 16.81 0.18
C ILE A 256 -11.56 15.92 0.53
N ASN A 257 -12.18 15.31 -0.49
CA ASN A 257 -13.29 14.39 -0.28
C ASN A 257 -12.89 13.16 0.54
N ARG A 258 -11.67 12.64 0.38
CA ARG A 258 -11.14 11.55 1.22
C ARG A 258 -10.92 11.99 2.65
N ILE A 259 -10.43 13.21 2.88
CA ILE A 259 -10.32 13.75 4.24
C ILE A 259 -11.70 13.84 4.89
N VAL A 260 -12.71 14.38 4.19
CA VAL A 260 -14.10 14.43 4.69
C VAL A 260 -14.64 13.03 4.99
N GLU A 261 -14.41 12.06 4.11
CA GLU A 261 -14.85 10.67 4.33
C GLU A 261 -14.14 10.05 5.54
N SER A 262 -12.85 10.37 5.75
CA SER A 262 -12.09 9.85 6.90
C SER A 262 -12.67 10.26 8.26
N GLN A 263 -13.40 11.37 8.32
CA GLN A 263 -14.02 11.88 9.57
C GLN A 263 -15.33 11.15 9.93
N LYS A 264 -15.92 10.39 9.01
CA LYS A 264 -17.09 9.56 9.31
C LYS A 264 -16.72 8.38 10.23
N PRO A 265 -17.66 7.84 11.02
CA PRO A 265 -17.39 6.67 11.86
C PRO A 265 -16.78 5.51 11.04
N GLY A 266 -15.56 5.10 11.40
CA GLY A 266 -14.80 4.06 10.69
C GLY A 266 -14.21 4.49 9.34
N GLY A 267 -14.40 5.73 8.88
CA GLY A 267 -13.95 6.23 7.58
C GLY A 267 -12.43 6.19 7.41
N GLN A 268 -11.69 6.57 8.45
CA GLN A 268 -10.22 6.48 8.47
C GLN A 268 -9.74 5.06 8.14
N LYS A 269 -10.28 4.06 8.84
CA LYS A 269 -9.92 2.65 8.65
C LYS A 269 -10.33 2.12 7.28
N LYS A 270 -11.49 2.50 6.78
CA LYS A 270 -11.96 2.14 5.44
C LYS A 270 -11.01 2.63 4.35
N LEU A 271 -10.56 3.88 4.45
CA LEU A 271 -9.61 4.46 3.49
C LEU A 271 -8.23 3.79 3.57
N GLN A 272 -7.74 3.49 4.78
CA GLN A 272 -6.51 2.75 4.98
C GLN A 272 -6.60 1.34 4.40
N ASP A 273 -7.67 0.59 4.69
CA ASP A 273 -7.87 -0.76 4.17
C ASP A 273 -8.00 -0.77 2.64
N ALA A 274 -8.67 0.22 2.05
CA ALA A 274 -8.80 0.34 0.61
C ALA A 274 -7.45 0.48 -0.11
N VAL A 275 -6.54 1.29 0.41
CA VAL A 275 -5.22 1.45 -0.21
C VAL A 275 -4.28 0.30 0.12
N ILE A 276 -4.31 -0.25 1.34
CA ILE A 276 -3.37 -1.29 1.75
C ILE A 276 -3.89 -2.68 1.39
N LYS A 277 -5.04 -3.09 1.95
CA LYS A 277 -5.52 -4.47 1.80
C LYS A 277 -6.08 -4.77 0.43
N GLU A 278 -6.72 -3.77 -0.21
CA GLU A 278 -7.42 -3.99 -1.47
C GLU A 278 -6.63 -3.53 -2.69
N THR A 279 -5.56 -2.74 -2.50
CA THR A 279 -4.71 -2.26 -3.59
C THR A 279 -3.28 -2.78 -3.46
N ILE A 280 -2.54 -2.36 -2.43
CA ILE A 280 -1.11 -2.64 -2.29
C ILE A 280 -0.82 -4.12 -2.05
N ASN A 281 -1.52 -4.77 -1.10
CA ASN A 281 -1.27 -6.18 -0.81
C ASN A 281 -1.55 -7.12 -2.00
N PRO A 282 -2.65 -6.97 -2.77
CA PRO A 282 -2.82 -7.70 -4.02
C PRO A 282 -1.70 -7.48 -5.03
N MET A 283 -1.22 -6.22 -5.20
CA MET A 283 -0.09 -5.91 -6.08
C MET A 283 1.20 -6.62 -5.63
N ILE A 284 1.48 -6.62 -4.33
CA ILE A 284 2.63 -7.33 -3.75
C ILE A 284 2.53 -8.83 -4.05
N HIS A 285 1.37 -9.44 -3.82
CA HIS A 285 1.17 -10.86 -4.09
C HIS A 285 1.38 -11.21 -5.57
N GLU A 286 0.87 -10.39 -6.48
CA GLU A 286 1.06 -10.56 -7.92
C GLU A 286 2.54 -10.47 -8.31
N MET A 287 3.25 -9.43 -7.85
CA MET A 287 4.68 -9.24 -8.11
C MET A 287 5.51 -10.40 -7.55
N CYS A 288 5.27 -10.79 -6.31
CA CYS A 288 5.98 -11.91 -5.69
C CYS A 288 5.72 -13.24 -6.40
N LYS A 289 4.48 -13.48 -6.85
CA LYS A 289 4.13 -14.66 -7.62
C LYS A 289 4.83 -14.68 -8.99
N SER A 290 4.83 -13.55 -9.71
CA SER A 290 5.45 -13.45 -11.03
C SER A 290 6.97 -13.60 -10.97
N ALA A 291 7.61 -12.99 -9.98
CA ALA A 291 9.05 -13.07 -9.74
C ALA A 291 9.48 -14.38 -9.03
N LYS A 292 8.54 -15.21 -8.56
CA LYS A 292 8.80 -16.36 -7.66
C LYS A 292 9.59 -15.94 -6.42
N PHE A 293 9.30 -14.77 -5.89
CA PHE A 293 10.01 -14.14 -4.78
C PHE A 293 9.21 -14.26 -3.48
N PRO A 294 9.81 -14.69 -2.36
CA PRO A 294 9.12 -14.78 -1.07
C PRO A 294 8.82 -13.36 -0.54
N LYS A 295 7.56 -13.05 -0.25
CA LYS A 295 7.18 -11.74 0.28
C LYS A 295 7.83 -11.41 1.63
N ASP A 296 8.11 -12.43 2.45
CA ASP A 296 8.77 -12.26 3.74
C ASP A 296 10.27 -11.89 3.61
N HIS A 297 10.84 -11.97 2.40
CA HIS A 297 12.18 -11.46 2.07
C HIS A 297 12.18 -10.00 1.60
N ILE A 298 11.04 -9.32 1.64
CA ILE A 298 10.95 -7.87 1.44
C ILE A 298 11.14 -7.19 2.80
N TYR A 299 12.34 -6.65 3.04
CA TYR A 299 12.74 -6.08 4.33
C TYR A 299 12.66 -4.55 4.36
N ARG A 300 12.39 -3.90 3.23
CA ARG A 300 12.26 -2.47 3.13
C ARG A 300 11.21 -2.07 2.11
N MET A 301 10.45 -1.03 2.45
CA MET A 301 9.50 -0.40 1.55
C MET A 301 9.72 1.11 1.57
N CYS A 302 9.80 1.71 0.39
CA CYS A 302 9.79 3.16 0.22
C CYS A 302 8.46 3.60 -0.38
N VAL A 303 7.85 4.64 0.18
CA VAL A 303 6.57 5.19 -0.26
C VAL A 303 6.75 6.64 -0.66
N ALA A 304 6.42 6.96 -1.92
CA ALA A 304 6.22 8.32 -2.39
C ALA A 304 4.72 8.59 -2.48
N SER A 305 4.26 9.73 -2.03
CA SER A 305 2.87 10.18 -2.21
C SER A 305 2.69 11.62 -1.73
N ASN A 306 1.55 12.25 -2.08
CA ASN A 306 1.21 13.54 -1.48
C ASN A 306 0.92 13.40 0.02
N THR A 307 0.96 14.52 0.72
CA THR A 307 0.84 14.56 2.19
C THR A 307 -0.46 13.92 2.70
N THR A 308 -1.58 14.12 2.01
CA THR A 308 -2.86 13.51 2.40
C THR A 308 -2.83 12.00 2.26
N MET A 309 -2.29 11.48 1.15
CA MET A 309 -2.17 10.03 0.95
C MET A 309 -1.24 9.40 1.97
N ASN A 310 -0.16 10.07 2.35
CA ASN A 310 0.72 9.64 3.43
C ASN A 310 -0.03 9.47 4.76
N HIS A 311 -0.88 10.45 5.14
CA HIS A 311 -1.69 10.37 6.37
C HIS A 311 -2.72 9.23 6.29
N LEU A 312 -3.43 9.10 5.17
CA LEU A 312 -4.43 8.05 4.99
C LEU A 312 -3.81 6.65 4.97
N PHE A 313 -2.65 6.50 4.35
CA PHE A 313 -1.89 5.25 4.36
C PHE A 313 -1.43 4.87 5.78
N ALA A 314 -0.87 5.84 6.51
CA ALA A 314 -0.42 5.62 7.88
C ALA A 314 -1.58 5.48 8.90
N GLY A 315 -2.83 5.70 8.49
CA GLY A 315 -3.99 5.69 9.39
C GLY A 315 -4.01 6.85 10.39
N ILE A 316 -3.40 7.99 10.02
CA ILE A 316 -3.30 9.20 10.82
C ILE A 316 -4.37 10.20 10.37
N ASN A 317 -4.98 10.91 11.33
CA ASN A 317 -6.00 11.90 11.03
C ASN A 317 -5.49 12.98 10.08
N ALA A 318 -6.13 13.09 8.91
CA ALA A 318 -5.80 14.04 7.86
C ALA A 318 -6.62 15.34 7.91
N ASP A 319 -7.60 15.48 8.84
CA ASP A 319 -8.46 16.65 8.91
C ASP A 319 -7.70 17.98 9.08
N PRO A 320 -6.63 18.05 9.89
CA PRO A 320 -5.83 19.27 10.02
C PRO A 320 -5.20 19.76 8.71
N LEU A 321 -5.09 18.90 7.69
CA LEU A 321 -4.55 19.32 6.38
C LEU A 321 -5.48 20.26 5.60
N ARG A 322 -6.80 20.21 5.85
CA ARG A 322 -7.82 21.05 5.19
C ARG A 322 -8.37 22.17 6.09
N THR A 323 -7.96 22.20 7.35
CA THR A 323 -8.46 23.15 8.36
C THR A 323 -7.33 24.11 8.76
N GLU A 324 -7.57 25.42 8.75
CA GLU A 324 -6.57 26.38 9.21
C GLU A 324 -6.07 26.04 10.61
N PRO A 325 -4.74 26.11 10.83
CA PRO A 325 -3.66 26.64 10.00
C PRO A 325 -3.00 25.59 9.05
N TYR A 326 -3.68 24.55 8.63
CA TYR A 326 -3.25 23.54 7.63
C TYR A 326 -1.97 22.79 8.03
N ILE A 327 -1.88 22.32 9.26
CA ILE A 327 -0.67 21.68 9.81
C ILE A 327 -0.76 20.15 9.69
N PRO A 328 0.15 19.50 8.95
CA PRO A 328 0.22 18.03 8.91
C PRO A 328 0.74 17.48 10.24
N ALA A 329 0.36 16.24 10.56
CA ALA A 329 0.84 15.55 11.74
C ALA A 329 2.34 15.21 11.66
N PHE A 330 2.86 15.05 10.44
CA PHE A 330 4.27 14.76 10.19
C PHE A 330 4.69 15.18 8.79
N PHE A 331 5.96 15.56 8.63
CA PHE A 331 6.62 15.68 7.34
C PHE A 331 7.50 14.45 7.05
N LYS A 332 8.04 13.83 8.09
CA LYS A 332 8.88 12.64 8.01
C LYS A 332 8.53 11.68 9.13
N THR A 333 8.46 10.39 8.81
CA THR A 333 8.33 9.31 9.81
C THR A 333 9.70 8.67 10.04
N ASN A 334 10.00 8.32 11.29
CA ASN A 334 11.28 7.70 11.66
C ASN A 334 11.19 6.21 11.99
N SER A 335 9.98 5.72 12.28
CA SER A 335 9.77 4.35 12.76
C SER A 335 8.37 3.88 12.36
N LEU A 336 8.21 3.49 11.10
CA LEU A 336 6.99 2.85 10.61
C LEU A 336 7.37 1.47 10.08
N PHE A 337 6.68 0.44 10.56
CA PHE A 337 6.88 -0.95 10.15
C PHE A 337 5.69 -1.48 9.37
N ALA A 338 5.91 -2.51 8.56
CA ALA A 338 4.85 -3.14 7.78
C ALA A 338 3.71 -3.65 8.67
N SER A 339 4.03 -4.18 9.85
CA SER A 339 3.05 -4.64 10.84
C SER A 339 2.16 -3.53 11.40
N ASP A 340 2.64 -2.29 11.49
CA ASP A 340 1.88 -1.16 12.05
C ASP A 340 0.69 -0.78 11.17
N VAL A 341 0.84 -0.92 9.86
CA VAL A 341 -0.17 -0.50 8.88
C VAL A 341 -0.87 -1.68 8.20
N GLY A 342 -0.32 -2.88 8.29
CA GLY A 342 -0.90 -4.10 7.72
C GLY A 342 -0.49 -4.36 6.26
N VAL A 343 0.69 -3.91 5.85
CA VAL A 343 1.31 -4.29 4.58
C VAL A 343 1.84 -5.72 4.68
N ASP A 344 1.53 -6.55 3.71
CA ASP A 344 1.81 -8.00 3.73
C ASP A 344 3.19 -8.34 3.14
N ILE A 345 4.23 -7.91 3.83
CA ILE A 345 5.64 -8.23 3.61
C ILE A 345 6.26 -8.68 4.93
N ASN A 346 7.59 -8.76 5.03
CA ASN A 346 8.22 -9.02 6.33
C ASN A 346 7.68 -8.06 7.41
N LYS A 347 7.23 -8.58 8.54
CA LYS A 347 6.53 -7.80 9.58
C LYS A 347 7.37 -6.69 10.18
N ASP A 348 8.67 -6.92 10.25
CA ASP A 348 9.66 -5.98 10.76
C ASP A 348 10.28 -5.11 9.65
N ALA A 349 9.77 -5.23 8.40
CA ALA A 349 10.19 -4.40 7.30
C ALA A 349 9.94 -2.92 7.59
N HIS A 350 10.97 -2.12 7.40
CA HIS A 350 10.90 -0.68 7.61
C HIS A 350 10.22 0.00 6.44
N ILE A 351 9.19 0.78 6.70
CA ILE A 351 8.54 1.65 5.72
C ILE A 351 9.13 3.05 5.82
N ILE A 352 9.77 3.51 4.77
CA ILE A 352 10.32 4.84 4.64
C ILE A 352 9.37 5.63 3.74
N MET A 353 8.77 6.68 4.28
CA MET A 353 7.98 7.62 3.51
C MET A 353 8.86 8.76 3.03
N ALA A 354 8.81 9.06 1.73
CA ALA A 354 9.47 10.26 1.20
C ALA A 354 8.93 11.49 1.94
N PRO A 355 9.81 12.45 2.29
CA PRO A 355 9.41 13.57 3.14
C PRO A 355 8.36 14.44 2.45
N ASN A 356 7.37 14.89 3.21
CA ASN A 356 6.42 15.90 2.76
C ASN A 356 7.07 17.29 2.88
N ILE A 357 6.60 18.25 2.08
CA ILE A 357 7.07 19.65 2.12
C ILE A 357 5.98 20.56 2.69
N GLY A 358 4.71 20.25 2.45
CA GLY A 358 3.57 21.06 2.88
C GLY A 358 2.30 20.22 2.98
N SER A 359 1.18 20.88 3.28
CA SER A 359 -0.11 20.18 3.48
C SER A 359 -0.59 19.42 2.27
N TYR A 360 -0.23 19.86 1.06
CA TYR A 360 -0.67 19.25 -0.20
C TYR A 360 0.48 18.79 -1.10
N VAL A 361 1.72 19.17 -0.77
CA VAL A 361 2.92 18.82 -1.52
C VAL A 361 3.70 17.78 -0.71
N GLY A 362 3.78 16.58 -1.22
CA GLY A 362 4.44 15.46 -0.58
C GLY A 362 5.62 14.93 -1.37
N GLY A 363 6.06 13.74 -0.99
CA GLY A 363 7.19 13.05 -1.58
C GLY A 363 6.99 12.54 -3.01
N ASP A 364 5.84 12.80 -3.61
CA ASP A 364 5.55 12.56 -5.03
C ASP A 364 6.12 13.66 -5.96
N ILE A 365 6.56 14.79 -5.39
CA ILE A 365 7.14 15.92 -6.11
C ILE A 365 8.60 16.19 -5.67
N THR A 366 8.99 15.67 -4.52
CA THR A 366 10.36 15.78 -3.99
C THR A 366 11.24 14.62 -4.48
#